data_179511257fd2ab564fa3e325cf86f1e7
#
_entry.id   179511257fd2ab564fa3e325cf86f1e7
#
_cell.length_a   1.000
_cell.length_b   1.000
_cell.length_c   1.000
_cell.angle_alpha   90.00
_cell.angle_beta   90.00
_cell.angle_gamma   90.00
#
_symmetry.space_group_name_H-M   'P 1'
#
loop_
_entity.id
_entity.type
_entity.pdbx_description
1 polymer ?
#
loop_
_entity_poly.entity_id
_entity_poly.type
_entity_poly.pdbx_seq_one_letter_code
_entity_poly.pdbx_strand_id
1 'polypeptide(L)'
;ARGRQQAKLYADLLETEYKRRPVVFLTNGFETRIIDNQYPERKVAAIYSKRDLEKLFNLQTMKTSLKHISVDKNIAGRYYQEGAIKAVCDAFDNRNRRKALLVMATGSGKTRTVIALCKVLLDAGWVKNILFLADRNSLVTQAKRNFVNLLPDLSCSNLVEEKDNYMAHCIFSTYQTMMNC
;
A
#
# COMPACT_ATOMS: atom_id res chain seq x y z
N ALA A 1 18.40 -17.19 -14.70
CA ALA A 1 18.55 -15.85 -15.31
C ALA A 1 17.89 -15.76 -16.69
N ARG A 2 18.20 -16.65 -17.65
CA ARG A 2 17.68 -16.60 -19.04
C ARG A 2 16.14 -16.65 -19.12
N GLY A 3 15.47 -17.58 -18.47
CA GLY A 3 14.02 -17.72 -18.53
C GLY A 3 13.24 -16.49 -18.03
N ARG A 4 13.75 -15.80 -16.99
CA ARG A 4 13.16 -14.56 -16.48
C ARG A 4 13.25 -13.42 -17.50
N GLN A 5 14.38 -13.29 -18.18
CA GLN A 5 14.56 -12.25 -19.21
C GLN A 5 13.68 -12.52 -20.42
N GLN A 6 13.61 -13.76 -20.86
CA GLN A 6 12.74 -14.19 -21.96
C GLN A 6 11.26 -13.95 -21.64
N ALA A 7 10.79 -14.30 -20.44
CA ALA A 7 9.40 -14.06 -20.03
C ALA A 7 9.02 -12.57 -20.00
N LYS A 8 9.95 -11.70 -19.61
CA LYS A 8 9.76 -10.24 -19.69
C LYS A 8 9.65 -9.75 -21.12
N LEU A 9 10.52 -10.21 -22.02
CA LEU A 9 10.44 -9.86 -23.45
C LEU A 9 9.12 -10.30 -24.08
N TYR A 10 8.62 -11.49 -23.77
CA TYR A 10 7.29 -11.91 -24.24
C TYR A 10 6.17 -11.05 -23.66
N ALA A 11 6.27 -10.65 -22.40
CA ALA A 11 5.29 -9.76 -21.81
C ALA A 11 5.28 -8.38 -22.48
N ASP A 12 6.46 -7.84 -22.84
CA ASP A 12 6.60 -6.57 -23.55
C ASP A 12 6.01 -6.62 -24.96
N LEU A 13 6.24 -7.73 -25.70
CA LEU A 13 5.66 -7.96 -27.02
C LEU A 13 4.12 -8.05 -26.95
N LEU A 14 3.59 -8.85 -26.03
CA LEU A 14 2.14 -8.99 -25.86
C LEU A 14 1.47 -7.68 -25.42
N GLU A 15 2.13 -6.89 -24.57
CA GLU A 15 1.64 -5.56 -24.21
C GLU A 15 1.56 -4.62 -25.41
N THR A 16 2.54 -4.69 -26.30
CA THR A 16 2.54 -3.88 -27.54
C THR A 16 1.38 -4.27 -28.46
N GLU A 17 1.11 -5.57 -28.62
CA GLU A 17 0.09 -6.10 -29.50
C GLU A 17 -1.32 -5.89 -28.93
N TYR A 18 -1.54 -6.30 -27.67
CA TYR A 18 -2.87 -6.32 -27.03
C TYR A 18 -3.17 -5.09 -26.15
N LYS A 19 -2.24 -4.11 -26.07
CA LYS A 19 -2.36 -2.92 -25.22
C LYS A 19 -2.62 -3.24 -23.73
N ARG A 20 -2.28 -4.44 -23.32
CA ARG A 20 -2.45 -4.94 -21.95
C ARG A 20 -1.29 -5.84 -21.58
N ARG A 21 -0.59 -5.47 -20.50
CA ARG A 21 0.52 -6.28 -20.00
C ARG A 21 0.02 -7.55 -19.32
N PRO A 22 0.47 -8.74 -19.72
CA PRO A 22 0.12 -9.98 -19.05
C PRO A 22 0.80 -10.10 -17.69
N VAL A 23 0.20 -10.87 -16.79
CA VAL A 23 0.83 -11.33 -15.56
C VAL A 23 1.73 -12.51 -15.87
N VAL A 24 2.99 -12.44 -15.45
CA VAL A 24 3.98 -13.50 -15.69
C VAL A 24 4.15 -14.34 -14.43
N PHE A 25 4.05 -15.65 -14.59
CA PHE A 25 4.41 -16.62 -13.57
C PHE A 25 5.69 -17.33 -13.97
N LEU A 26 6.65 -17.41 -13.05
CA LEU A 26 7.88 -18.15 -13.19
C LEU A 26 7.87 -19.31 -12.19
N THR A 27 8.07 -20.52 -12.64
CA THR A 27 8.13 -21.68 -11.76
C THR A 27 9.29 -22.61 -12.13
N ASN A 28 9.83 -23.28 -11.14
CA ASN A 28 10.80 -24.38 -11.28
C ASN A 28 10.26 -25.70 -10.72
N GLY A 29 8.93 -25.77 -10.48
CA GLY A 29 8.27 -26.94 -9.89
C GLY A 29 8.19 -26.90 -8.35
N PHE A 30 9.10 -26.20 -7.68
CA PHE A 30 9.14 -26.07 -6.21
C PHE A 30 8.74 -24.68 -5.71
N GLU A 31 9.03 -23.68 -6.51
CA GLU A 31 8.75 -22.28 -6.17
C GLU A 31 8.09 -21.59 -7.35
N THR A 32 7.01 -20.89 -7.08
CA THR A 32 6.32 -20.05 -8.07
C THR A 32 6.50 -18.59 -7.71
N ARG A 33 6.88 -17.77 -8.69
CA ARG A 33 7.03 -16.33 -8.56
C ARG A 33 6.11 -15.61 -9.55
N ILE A 34 5.62 -14.45 -9.15
CA ILE A 34 4.79 -13.58 -9.97
C ILE A 34 5.52 -12.28 -10.30
N ILE A 35 5.35 -11.84 -11.56
CA ILE A 35 5.74 -10.51 -12.05
C ILE A 35 4.48 -9.90 -12.64
N ASP A 36 3.90 -8.94 -11.94
CA ASP A 36 2.63 -8.28 -12.30
C ASP A 36 2.80 -6.78 -12.59
N ASN A 37 4.03 -6.30 -12.66
CA ASN A 37 4.40 -4.90 -12.90
C ASN A 37 3.88 -3.88 -11.87
N GLN A 38 3.09 -4.32 -10.87
CA GLN A 38 2.60 -3.48 -9.78
C GLN A 38 3.48 -3.56 -8.54
N TYR A 39 3.97 -4.77 -8.30
CA TYR A 39 4.82 -5.07 -7.15
C TYR A 39 6.16 -5.64 -7.62
N PRO A 40 7.22 -5.53 -6.83
CA PRO A 40 8.44 -6.28 -7.08
C PRO A 40 8.13 -7.77 -7.23
N GLU A 41 8.95 -8.47 -8.03
CA GLU A 41 8.85 -9.92 -8.16
C GLU A 41 8.79 -10.57 -6.78
N ARG A 42 7.78 -11.40 -6.55
CA ARG A 42 7.53 -12.04 -5.26
C ARG A 42 7.15 -13.50 -5.40
N LYS A 43 7.43 -14.29 -4.37
CA LYS A 43 6.99 -15.68 -4.26
C LYS A 43 5.48 -15.71 -4.00
N VAL A 44 4.81 -16.67 -4.63
CA VAL A 44 3.39 -16.95 -4.43
C VAL A 44 3.19 -18.44 -4.21
N ALA A 45 2.12 -18.82 -3.55
CA ALA A 45 1.83 -20.22 -3.23
C ALA A 45 1.49 -21.05 -4.47
N ALA A 46 0.81 -20.45 -5.45
CA ALA A 46 0.40 -21.10 -6.69
C ALA A 46 0.16 -20.07 -7.81
N ILE A 47 -0.07 -20.57 -9.03
CA ILE A 47 -0.58 -19.77 -10.15
C ILE A 47 -1.99 -19.32 -9.79
N TYR A 48 -2.30 -18.04 -10.02
CA TYR A 48 -3.58 -17.43 -9.64
C TYR A 48 -4.73 -17.99 -10.48
N SER A 49 -5.87 -18.17 -9.82
CA SER A 49 -7.12 -18.48 -10.50
C SER A 49 -7.58 -17.32 -11.40
N LYS A 50 -8.49 -17.59 -12.34
CA LYS A 50 -9.13 -16.54 -13.17
C LYS A 50 -9.70 -15.42 -12.30
N ARG A 51 -10.43 -15.77 -11.23
CA ARG A 51 -11.01 -14.81 -10.29
C ARG A 51 -9.98 -13.93 -9.60
N ASP A 52 -8.82 -14.49 -9.23
CA ASP A 52 -7.76 -13.71 -8.59
C ASP A 52 -7.03 -12.80 -9.57
N LEU A 53 -6.86 -13.25 -10.82
CA LEU A 53 -6.35 -12.42 -11.90
C LEU A 53 -7.31 -11.27 -12.22
N GLU A 54 -8.61 -11.52 -12.29
CA GLU A 54 -9.63 -10.47 -12.47
C GLU A 54 -9.59 -9.44 -11.36
N LYS A 55 -9.47 -9.87 -10.09
CA LYS A 55 -9.29 -8.95 -8.96
C LYS A 55 -8.03 -8.11 -9.10
N LEU A 56 -6.92 -8.73 -9.52
CA LEU A 56 -5.65 -8.05 -9.70
C LEU A 56 -5.76 -6.98 -10.79
N PHE A 57 -6.40 -7.29 -11.91
CA PHE A 57 -6.63 -6.34 -13.00
C PHE A 57 -7.62 -5.22 -12.60
N ASN A 58 -8.69 -5.53 -11.89
CA ASN A 58 -9.63 -4.53 -11.40
C ASN A 58 -8.96 -3.55 -10.42
N LEU A 59 -8.05 -4.03 -9.58
CA LEU A 59 -7.24 -3.17 -8.74
C LEU A 59 -6.29 -2.26 -9.54
N GLN A 60 -5.86 -2.71 -10.73
CA GLN A 60 -5.04 -1.90 -11.63
C GLN A 60 -5.84 -0.75 -12.25
N THR A 61 -7.04 -1.05 -12.73
CA THR A 61 -7.91 -0.06 -13.40
C THR A 61 -8.52 0.96 -12.44
N MET A 62 -8.64 0.64 -11.15
CA MET A 62 -9.18 1.54 -10.14
C MET A 62 -8.17 2.59 -9.63
N LYS A 63 -6.89 2.39 -9.89
CA LYS A 63 -5.86 3.33 -9.44
C LYS A 63 -5.85 4.59 -10.30
N THR A 64 -6.01 5.74 -9.67
CA THR A 64 -5.75 7.04 -10.30
C THR A 64 -4.30 7.46 -10.07
N SER A 65 -3.75 8.25 -11.00
CA SER A 65 -2.38 8.75 -10.87
C SER A 65 -2.23 9.66 -9.65
N LEU A 66 -1.13 9.50 -8.92
CA LEU A 66 -0.77 10.32 -7.78
C LEU A 66 -0.05 11.63 -8.16
N LYS A 67 0.04 11.96 -9.46
CA LYS A 67 0.76 13.15 -9.94
C LYS A 67 0.10 14.46 -9.55
N HIS A 68 -1.23 14.49 -9.55
CA HIS A 68 -2.03 15.70 -9.33
C HIS A 68 -2.86 15.61 -8.05
N ILE A 69 -2.28 15.02 -7.00
CA ILE A 69 -2.96 14.87 -5.72
C ILE A 69 -3.15 16.21 -5.03
N SER A 70 -4.31 16.38 -4.43
CA SER A 70 -4.57 17.44 -3.46
C SER A 70 -4.41 16.87 -2.04
N VAL A 71 -3.54 17.48 -1.25
CA VAL A 71 -3.39 17.12 0.16
C VAL A 71 -4.40 17.92 0.97
N ASP A 72 -5.16 17.24 1.81
CA ASP A 72 -6.12 17.90 2.70
C ASP A 72 -5.38 18.76 3.74
N LYS A 73 -5.49 20.09 3.57
CA LYS A 73 -4.78 21.06 4.42
C LYS A 73 -5.30 21.08 5.86
N ASN A 74 -6.52 20.61 6.12
CA ASN A 74 -7.05 20.46 7.46
C ASN A 74 -6.31 19.34 8.24
N ILE A 75 -5.81 18.34 7.52
CA ILE A 75 -5.03 17.23 8.10
C ILE A 75 -3.54 17.58 8.12
N ALA A 76 -2.96 18.00 6.99
CA ALA A 76 -1.54 18.29 6.84
C ALA A 76 -1.34 19.61 6.06
N GLY A 77 -1.40 20.73 6.79
CA GLY A 77 -1.38 22.08 6.19
C GLY A 77 -0.01 22.73 6.11
N ARG A 78 1.06 22.10 6.62
CA ARG A 78 2.40 22.69 6.59
C ARG A 78 3.11 22.29 5.30
N TYR A 79 3.86 23.23 4.69
CA TYR A 79 4.52 23.05 3.40
C TYR A 79 5.42 21.79 3.34
N TYR A 80 6.15 21.49 4.41
CA TYR A 80 7.03 20.32 4.47
C TYR A 80 6.26 19.00 4.59
N GLN A 81 5.07 19.01 5.20
CA GLN A 81 4.18 17.85 5.24
C GLN A 81 3.66 17.52 3.84
N GLU A 82 3.19 18.54 3.13
CA GLU A 82 2.75 18.41 1.75
C GLU A 82 3.89 17.94 0.84
N GLY A 83 5.09 18.52 0.98
CA GLY A 83 6.29 18.10 0.26
C GLY A 83 6.65 16.63 0.51
N ALA A 84 6.58 16.17 1.76
CA ALA A 84 6.83 14.78 2.12
C ALA A 84 5.82 13.82 1.50
N ILE A 85 4.52 14.17 1.52
CA ILE A 85 3.45 13.36 0.91
C ILE A 85 3.65 13.27 -0.60
N LYS A 86 3.91 14.39 -1.29
CA LYS A 86 4.19 14.43 -2.72
C LYS A 86 5.41 13.58 -3.10
N ALA A 87 6.48 13.62 -2.31
CA ALA A 87 7.68 12.81 -2.54
C ALA A 87 7.40 11.30 -2.42
N VAL A 88 6.58 10.88 -1.45
CA VAL A 88 6.16 9.47 -1.33
C VAL A 88 5.28 9.06 -2.51
N CYS A 89 4.33 9.90 -2.90
CA CYS A 89 3.46 9.65 -4.04
C CYS A 89 4.24 9.53 -5.35
N ASP A 90 5.21 10.42 -5.59
CA ASP A 90 6.13 10.33 -6.74
C ASP A 90 6.94 9.03 -6.72
N ALA A 91 7.47 8.65 -5.55
CA ALA A 91 8.22 7.41 -5.40
C ALA A 91 7.35 6.18 -5.73
N PHE A 92 6.08 6.18 -5.35
CA PHE A 92 5.16 5.07 -5.61
C PHE A 92 4.70 5.04 -7.08
N ASP A 93 4.24 6.15 -7.62
CA ASP A 93 3.63 6.24 -8.95
C ASP A 93 4.69 6.24 -10.06
N ASN A 94 5.64 7.16 -10.02
CA ASN A 94 6.61 7.35 -11.11
C ASN A 94 7.80 6.38 -11.02
N ARG A 95 8.28 6.08 -9.80
CA ARG A 95 9.48 5.25 -9.59
C ARG A 95 9.17 3.81 -9.22
N ASN A 96 7.91 3.43 -9.20
CA ASN A 96 7.42 2.09 -8.82
C ASN A 96 8.03 1.55 -7.51
N ARG A 97 8.31 2.44 -6.56
CA ARG A 97 8.78 2.05 -5.23
C ARG A 97 7.60 1.55 -4.40
N ARG A 98 7.89 0.68 -3.42
CA ARG A 98 6.87 0.14 -2.49
C ARG A 98 7.23 0.38 -1.03
N LYS A 99 8.30 1.11 -0.81
CA LYS A 99 8.79 1.49 0.52
C LYS A 99 9.19 2.96 0.47
N ALA A 100 8.86 3.68 1.53
CA ALA A 100 9.31 5.05 1.75
C ALA A 100 9.71 5.21 3.22
N LEU A 101 10.70 6.04 3.47
CA LEU A 101 11.14 6.43 4.80
C LEU A 101 10.90 7.93 4.97
N LEU A 102 10.12 8.30 5.97
CA LEU A 102 9.90 9.69 6.38
C LEU A 102 10.64 9.95 7.69
N VAL A 103 11.65 10.81 7.65
CA VAL A 103 12.38 11.27 8.84
C VAL A 103 11.90 12.66 9.19
N MET A 104 11.24 12.79 10.34
CA MET A 104 10.62 14.04 10.78
C MET A 104 10.90 14.27 12.26
N ALA A 105 11.17 15.51 12.64
CA ALA A 105 11.43 15.91 14.03
C ALA A 105 10.20 15.65 14.94
N THR A 106 10.44 15.55 16.24
CA THR A 106 9.36 15.47 17.23
C THR A 106 8.54 16.77 17.19
N GLY A 107 7.20 16.66 17.30
CA GLY A 107 6.31 17.80 17.21
C GLY A 107 6.03 18.34 15.79
N SER A 108 6.70 17.82 14.75
CA SER A 108 6.49 18.26 13.36
C SER A 108 5.17 17.77 12.75
N GLY A 109 4.40 16.95 13.46
CA GLY A 109 3.12 16.41 12.98
C GLY A 109 3.25 15.14 12.16
N LYS A 110 4.21 14.25 12.47
CA LYS A 110 4.39 12.94 11.80
C LYS A 110 3.09 12.18 11.59
N THR A 111 2.31 12.04 12.65
CA THR A 111 1.03 11.31 12.60
C THR A 111 0.05 11.95 11.61
N ARG A 112 -0.08 13.28 11.61
CA ARG A 112 -0.96 14.00 10.67
C ARG A 112 -0.48 13.83 9.23
N THR A 113 0.82 13.87 8.99
CA THR A 113 1.42 13.62 7.66
C THR A 113 1.08 12.21 7.15
N VAL A 114 1.21 11.20 8.01
CA VAL A 114 0.88 9.81 7.66
C VAL A 114 -0.62 9.64 7.41
N ILE A 115 -1.49 10.25 8.23
CA ILE A 115 -2.94 10.20 8.05
C ILE A 115 -3.34 10.85 6.71
N ALA A 116 -2.78 12.01 6.38
CA ALA A 116 -3.05 12.67 5.10
C ALA A 116 -2.53 11.84 3.91
N LEU A 117 -1.37 11.19 4.03
CA LEU A 117 -0.87 10.27 3.01
C LEU A 117 -1.81 9.06 2.85
N CYS A 118 -2.27 8.46 3.95
CA CYS A 118 -3.24 7.36 3.90
C CYS A 118 -4.54 7.78 3.20
N LYS A 119 -5.06 8.98 3.50
CA LYS A 119 -6.23 9.52 2.80
C LYS A 119 -6.01 9.63 1.31
N VAL A 120 -4.90 10.22 0.88
CA VAL A 120 -4.55 10.33 -0.54
C VAL A 120 -4.50 8.98 -1.23
N LEU A 121 -3.88 7.97 -0.60
CA LEU A 121 -3.75 6.64 -1.18
C LEU A 121 -5.08 5.88 -1.22
N LEU A 122 -5.96 6.08 -0.24
CA LEU A 122 -7.33 5.54 -0.22
C LEU A 122 -8.18 6.17 -1.32
N ASP A 123 -8.21 7.50 -1.39
CA ASP A 123 -9.01 8.27 -2.36
C ASP A 123 -8.57 7.96 -3.80
N ALA A 124 -7.28 7.75 -4.01
CA ALA A 124 -6.72 7.36 -5.31
C ALA A 124 -6.84 5.86 -5.64
N GLY A 125 -7.45 5.06 -4.77
CA GLY A 125 -7.63 3.62 -4.98
C GLY A 125 -6.34 2.79 -4.94
N TRP A 126 -5.26 3.33 -4.37
CA TRP A 126 -3.98 2.63 -4.24
C TRP A 126 -3.96 1.63 -3.09
N VAL A 127 -4.70 1.89 -2.04
CA VAL A 127 -4.85 1.01 -0.88
C VAL A 127 -6.33 0.88 -0.53
N LYS A 128 -6.69 -0.26 0.06
CA LYS A 128 -8.04 -0.53 0.59
C LYS A 128 -8.02 -0.65 2.10
N ASN A 129 -6.94 -1.22 2.62
CA ASN A 129 -6.77 -1.47 4.03
C ASN A 129 -5.43 -0.90 4.50
N ILE A 130 -5.39 -0.46 5.73
CA ILE A 130 -4.21 0.11 6.39
C ILE A 130 -3.89 -0.74 7.62
N LEU A 131 -2.62 -1.08 7.78
CA LEU A 131 -2.09 -1.65 9.01
C LEU A 131 -1.11 -0.64 9.61
N PHE A 132 -1.44 -0.14 10.80
CA PHE A 132 -0.58 0.72 11.59
C PHE A 132 0.10 -0.10 12.70
N LEU A 133 1.42 -0.08 12.74
CA LEU A 133 2.20 -0.78 13.75
C LEU A 133 3.05 0.21 14.56
N ALA A 134 3.06 0.02 15.86
CA ALA A 134 3.94 0.75 16.78
C ALA A 134 4.55 -0.19 17.82
N ASP A 135 5.54 0.31 18.55
CA ASP A 135 6.24 -0.44 19.60
C ASP A 135 5.49 -0.47 20.94
N ARG A 136 4.60 0.50 21.18
CA ARG A 136 3.90 0.68 22.47
C ARG A 136 2.39 0.84 22.29
N ASN A 137 1.64 0.24 23.22
CA ASN A 137 0.17 0.32 23.23
C ASN A 137 -0.36 1.76 23.29
N SER A 138 0.30 2.64 24.05
CA SER A 138 -0.09 4.06 24.16
C SER A 138 -0.01 4.78 22.81
N LEU A 139 1.00 4.46 21.96
CA LEU A 139 1.12 5.02 20.62
C LEU A 139 0.06 4.47 19.66
N VAL A 140 -0.28 3.19 19.80
CA VAL A 140 -1.36 2.53 19.04
C VAL A 140 -2.70 3.21 19.32
N THR A 141 -3.05 3.35 20.61
CA THR A 141 -4.32 3.99 21.03
C THR A 141 -4.37 5.46 20.62
N GLN A 142 -3.25 6.20 20.78
CA GLN A 142 -3.16 7.60 20.33
C GLN A 142 -3.33 7.72 18.80
N ALA A 143 -2.70 6.83 18.05
CA ALA A 143 -2.82 6.83 16.59
C ALA A 143 -4.27 6.52 16.16
N LYS A 144 -4.92 5.48 16.70
CA LYS A 144 -6.33 5.17 16.44
C LYS A 144 -7.20 6.39 16.67
N ARG A 145 -7.07 7.06 17.82
CA ARG A 145 -7.84 8.29 18.15
C ARG A 145 -7.64 9.38 17.09
N ASN A 146 -6.40 9.61 16.65
CA ASN A 146 -6.11 10.62 15.64
C ASN A 146 -6.70 10.26 14.27
N PHE A 147 -6.66 8.97 13.87
CA PHE A 147 -7.29 8.50 12.63
C PHE A 147 -8.81 8.67 12.68
N VAL A 148 -9.47 8.26 13.75
CA VAL A 148 -10.93 8.42 13.92
C VAL A 148 -11.33 9.89 13.86
N ASN A 149 -10.57 10.79 14.49
CA ASN A 149 -10.88 12.22 14.49
C ASN A 149 -10.68 12.89 13.13
N LEU A 150 -9.68 12.44 12.34
CA LEU A 150 -9.31 13.08 11.07
C LEU A 150 -9.88 12.38 9.84
N LEU A 151 -10.27 11.11 9.96
CA LEU A 151 -10.91 10.28 8.94
C LEU A 151 -12.10 9.55 9.54
N PRO A 152 -13.19 10.23 9.88
CA PRO A 152 -14.32 9.66 10.62
C PRO A 152 -15.04 8.53 9.85
N ASP A 153 -14.97 8.54 8.51
CA ASP A 153 -15.61 7.53 7.66
C ASP A 153 -14.78 6.23 7.56
N LEU A 154 -13.55 6.21 8.09
CA LEU A 154 -12.68 5.05 8.05
C LEU A 154 -12.92 4.17 9.28
N SER A 155 -13.38 2.93 9.07
CA SER A 155 -13.51 1.97 10.16
C SER A 155 -12.13 1.61 10.75
N CYS A 156 -12.00 1.73 12.07
CA CYS A 156 -10.75 1.57 12.80
C CYS A 156 -10.89 0.55 13.93
N SER A 157 -9.98 -0.42 13.99
CA SER A 157 -9.89 -1.41 15.09
C SER A 157 -8.51 -1.40 15.73
N ASN A 158 -8.45 -1.59 17.05
CA ASN A 158 -7.21 -1.74 17.80
C ASN A 158 -7.10 -3.18 18.33
N LEU A 159 -6.26 -3.99 17.73
CA LEU A 159 -6.09 -5.40 18.10
C LEU A 159 -5.46 -5.62 19.49
N VAL A 160 -4.92 -4.58 20.10
CA VAL A 160 -4.44 -4.64 21.49
C VAL A 160 -5.62 -4.69 22.47
N GLU A 161 -6.70 -3.99 22.14
CA GLU A 161 -7.92 -3.87 22.98
C GLU A 161 -9.01 -4.82 22.50
N GLU A 162 -9.20 -4.91 21.19
CA GLU A 162 -10.26 -5.70 20.52
C GLU A 162 -9.60 -6.86 19.76
N LYS A 163 -9.21 -7.91 20.47
CA LYS A 163 -8.65 -9.12 19.85
C LYS A 163 -9.66 -9.68 18.83
N ASP A 164 -9.14 -10.11 17.68
CA ASP A 164 -9.90 -10.76 16.59
C ASP A 164 -10.82 -9.85 15.75
N ASN A 165 -10.79 -8.53 15.91
CA ASN A 165 -11.55 -7.61 15.06
C ASN A 165 -10.73 -7.18 13.82
N TYR A 166 -10.62 -8.08 12.83
CA TYR A 166 -9.88 -7.86 11.58
C TYR A 166 -10.73 -7.26 10.45
N MET A 167 -12.00 -6.94 10.68
CA MET A 167 -12.93 -6.51 9.63
C MET A 167 -12.81 -5.00 9.31
N ALA A 168 -12.12 -4.23 10.14
CA ALA A 168 -11.92 -2.80 9.92
C ALA A 168 -10.96 -2.51 8.76
N HIS A 169 -11.19 -1.41 8.07
CA HIS A 169 -10.29 -0.96 7.00
C HIS A 169 -8.94 -0.43 7.51
N CYS A 170 -8.90 0.06 8.75
CA CYS A 170 -7.67 0.48 9.39
C CYS A 170 -7.48 -0.30 10.70
N ILE A 171 -6.41 -1.09 10.76
CA ILE A 171 -6.07 -1.93 11.89
C ILE A 171 -4.85 -1.35 12.58
N PHE A 172 -4.94 -1.19 13.89
CA PHE A 172 -3.88 -0.69 14.76
C PHE A 172 -3.39 -1.81 15.67
N SER A 173 -2.07 -2.01 15.74
CA SER A 173 -1.50 -3.04 16.59
C SER A 173 -0.06 -2.72 17.00
N THR A 174 0.45 -3.47 17.97
CA THR A 174 1.89 -3.52 18.23
C THR A 174 2.54 -4.64 17.42
N TYR A 175 3.85 -4.53 17.20
CA TYR A 175 4.62 -5.61 16.56
C TYR A 175 4.49 -6.92 17.33
N GLN A 176 4.51 -6.88 18.66
CA GLN A 176 4.39 -8.05 19.52
C GLN A 176 3.03 -8.75 19.38
N THR A 177 1.93 -7.97 19.38
CA THR A 177 0.58 -8.52 19.19
C THR A 177 0.46 -9.19 17.82
N MET A 178 0.97 -8.55 16.75
CA MET A 178 0.91 -9.11 15.39
C MET A 178 1.76 -10.36 15.17
N MET A 179 2.82 -10.55 15.95
CA MET A 179 3.65 -11.76 15.84
C MET A 179 3.05 -12.96 16.57
N ASN A 180 2.08 -12.73 17.44
CA ASN A 180 1.40 -13.75 18.25
C ASN A 180 -0.03 -14.07 17.75
N CYS A 181 -0.40 -13.56 16.58
CA CYS A 181 -1.69 -13.79 15.91
C CYS A 181 -1.62 -14.93 14.90
#